data_61de51fbd4e7a4844285b15e99d8c99d
#
_entry.id   61de51fbd4e7a4844285b15e99d8c99d
#
_cell.length_a   1.000
_cell.length_b   1.000
_cell.length_c   1.000
_cell.angle_alpha   90.00
_cell.angle_beta   90.00
_cell.angle_gamma   90.00
#
_symmetry.space_group_name_H-M   'P 1'
#
loop_
_entity.id
_entity.type
_entity.pdbx_description
1 polymer ?
#
loop_
_entity_poly.entity_id
_entity_poly.type
_entity_poly.pdbx_seq_one_letter_code
_entity_poly.pdbx_strand_id
1 'polypeptide(L)'
;TLVSPAFESQFSSNQPGAAPNIPEIDIKIESIAVTAVTRKLKARWSPELAQDLNAYHSLDAEVELTQILSEQVALEIDREILGDLLHGANAANLYWSRAPGKFVNKQTGAVVTLDSSLNPGPQFTGTVREWYETLIETVIDVGNQIHRKTLRGSANFIVVSPDIATLLEASVFYRPSLSLDGDGQVTGPMSIGAEKTGTLSNRFTVYKDPYFPRNKILVGFKGGSYLESGYVYAPYVPLIVTPTIFAPEDFTPRKGVMTRYGKKMVRSDFFGTVTVLDLDII
;
A
#
# COMPACT_ATOMS: atom_id res chain seq x y z
N THR A 1 -20.04 -12.94 18.76
CA THR A 1 -20.26 -14.30 18.23
C THR A 1 -21.66 -14.72 18.63
N LEU A 2 -22.59 -14.70 17.68
CA LEU A 2 -23.91 -15.30 17.83
C LEU A 2 -23.71 -16.81 17.81
N VAL A 3 -23.68 -17.41 18.98
CA VAL A 3 -23.79 -18.87 19.10
C VAL A 3 -25.30 -19.19 18.98
N SER A 4 -25.71 -19.91 17.94
CA SER A 4 -27.08 -20.37 17.85
C SER A 4 -27.35 -21.30 19.04
N PRO A 5 -28.43 -21.09 19.80
CA PRO A 5 -28.79 -21.99 20.89
C PRO A 5 -29.11 -23.38 20.35
N ALA A 6 -28.84 -24.40 21.17
CA ALA A 6 -29.16 -25.75 20.81
C ALA A 6 -30.69 -25.86 20.55
N PHE A 7 -31.08 -26.45 19.41
CA PHE A 7 -32.44 -26.48 18.94
C PHE A 7 -33.38 -27.20 19.94
N GLU A 8 -32.89 -28.19 20.65
CA GLU A 8 -33.62 -28.99 21.63
C GLU A 8 -33.98 -28.21 22.90
N SER A 9 -33.27 -27.12 23.25
CA SER A 9 -33.55 -26.35 24.46
C SER A 9 -34.63 -25.28 24.29
N GLN A 10 -35.15 -25.06 23.08
CA GLN A 10 -36.15 -24.02 22.79
C GLN A 10 -37.62 -24.54 22.87
N PHE A 11 -37.83 -25.81 22.99
CA PHE A 11 -39.15 -26.36 23.24
C PHE A 11 -39.48 -26.31 24.74
N SER A 12 -39.78 -25.12 25.25
CA SER A 12 -40.42 -25.00 26.56
C SER A 12 -41.86 -25.49 26.44
N SER A 13 -42.22 -26.48 27.20
CA SER A 13 -43.52 -27.12 27.22
C SER A 13 -44.71 -26.22 27.59
N ASN A 14 -44.48 -24.95 27.87
CA ASN A 14 -45.50 -24.00 28.35
C ASN A 14 -45.92 -22.92 27.34
N GLN A 15 -45.47 -22.98 26.07
CA GLN A 15 -45.94 -22.06 25.05
C GLN A 15 -46.18 -22.78 23.73
N PRO A 16 -47.39 -23.32 23.53
CA PRO A 16 -47.74 -23.93 22.24
C PRO A 16 -47.86 -22.81 21.19
N GLY A 17 -46.97 -22.77 20.22
CA GLY A 17 -47.07 -21.90 19.04
C GLY A 17 -45.87 -21.00 18.73
N ALA A 18 -44.81 -20.94 19.55
CA ALA A 18 -43.60 -20.23 19.18
C ALA A 18 -42.74 -21.11 18.28
N ALA A 19 -42.76 -20.85 16.99
CA ALA A 19 -41.85 -21.51 16.04
C ALA A 19 -40.40 -21.11 16.44
N PRO A 20 -39.47 -22.09 16.49
CA PRO A 20 -38.08 -21.80 16.79
C PRO A 20 -37.53 -20.85 15.73
N ASN A 21 -36.93 -19.74 16.18
CA ASN A 21 -36.32 -18.77 15.30
C ASN A 21 -35.01 -19.33 14.77
N ILE A 22 -35.09 -19.93 13.59
CA ILE A 22 -33.91 -20.47 12.89
C ILE A 22 -33.15 -19.28 12.28
N PRO A 23 -31.86 -19.06 12.61
CA PRO A 23 -31.09 -18.01 11.98
C PRO A 23 -30.93 -18.29 10.48
N GLU A 24 -31.38 -17.34 9.67
CA GLU A 24 -31.23 -17.38 8.22
C GLU A 24 -29.99 -16.65 7.77
N ILE A 25 -29.30 -17.20 6.77
CA ILE A 25 -28.18 -16.56 6.08
C ILE A 25 -28.66 -16.14 4.71
N ASP A 26 -28.66 -14.84 4.46
CA ASP A 26 -28.99 -14.26 3.15
C ASP A 26 -27.70 -13.86 2.44
N ILE A 27 -27.60 -14.15 1.15
CA ILE A 27 -26.47 -13.78 0.30
C ILE A 27 -26.93 -12.67 -0.64
N LYS A 28 -26.41 -11.46 -0.42
CA LYS A 28 -26.60 -10.33 -1.33
C LYS A 28 -25.47 -10.27 -2.34
N ILE A 29 -25.82 -10.21 -3.61
CA ILE A 29 -24.87 -9.98 -4.70
C ILE A 29 -25.05 -8.55 -5.18
N GLU A 30 -23.99 -7.75 -5.05
CA GLU A 30 -23.95 -6.38 -5.54
C GLU A 30 -23.04 -6.27 -6.75
N SER A 31 -23.50 -5.54 -7.78
CA SER A 31 -22.71 -5.22 -8.96
C SER A 31 -22.09 -3.84 -8.79
N ILE A 32 -20.77 -3.76 -8.93
CA ILE A 32 -20.02 -2.52 -8.84
C ILE A 32 -19.51 -2.15 -10.24
N ALA A 33 -19.98 -1.02 -10.78
CA ALA A 33 -19.51 -0.51 -12.06
C ALA A 33 -18.11 0.09 -11.90
N VAL A 34 -17.20 -0.27 -12.81
CA VAL A 34 -15.85 0.30 -12.92
C VAL A 34 -15.75 1.07 -14.22
N THR A 35 -15.54 2.38 -14.14
CA THR A 35 -15.37 3.24 -15.31
C THR A 35 -13.92 3.30 -15.74
N ALA A 36 -13.65 3.15 -17.03
CA ALA A 36 -12.29 3.20 -17.57
C ALA A 36 -11.89 4.63 -17.91
N VAL A 37 -10.69 5.03 -17.50
CA VAL A 37 -10.04 6.31 -17.76
C VAL A 37 -8.87 6.10 -18.69
N THR A 38 -8.62 7.05 -19.59
CA THR A 38 -7.49 6.99 -20.55
C THR A 38 -6.37 7.90 -20.06
N ARG A 39 -5.14 7.37 -19.98
CA ARG A 39 -3.92 8.14 -19.79
C ARG A 39 -3.12 8.19 -21.06
N LYS A 40 -2.54 9.37 -21.33
CA LYS A 40 -1.73 9.61 -22.52
C LYS A 40 -0.55 10.49 -22.15
N LEU A 41 0.64 10.09 -22.60
CA LEU A 41 1.85 10.89 -22.57
C LEU A 41 2.43 10.99 -23.97
N LYS A 42 3.02 12.13 -24.28
CA LYS A 42 3.72 12.35 -25.55
C LYS A 42 5.10 12.92 -25.33
N ALA A 43 6.07 12.46 -26.10
CA ALA A 43 7.37 13.08 -26.22
C ALA A 43 7.51 13.73 -27.59
N ARG A 44 8.34 14.76 -27.65
CA ARG A 44 8.82 15.38 -28.88
C ARG A 44 10.32 15.58 -28.75
N TRP A 45 11.03 15.49 -29.85
CA TRP A 45 12.47 15.76 -29.91
C TRP A 45 12.80 16.48 -31.21
N SER A 46 13.96 17.11 -31.24
CA SER A 46 14.44 17.73 -32.48
C SER A 46 15.23 16.70 -33.29
N PRO A 47 15.23 16.80 -34.63
CA PRO A 47 16.01 15.91 -35.49
C PRO A 47 17.51 15.99 -35.18
N GLU A 48 17.99 17.17 -34.83
CA GLU A 48 19.40 17.42 -34.46
C GLU A 48 19.80 16.63 -33.21
N LEU A 49 18.93 16.64 -32.18
CA LEU A 49 19.15 15.84 -30.95
C LEU A 49 19.24 14.34 -31.27
N ALA A 50 18.39 13.83 -32.14
CA ALA A 50 18.40 12.43 -32.53
C ALA A 50 19.71 12.08 -33.26
N GLN A 51 20.19 12.98 -34.13
CA GLN A 51 21.45 12.80 -34.84
C GLN A 51 22.66 12.82 -33.88
N ASP A 52 22.70 13.76 -32.95
CA ASP A 52 23.78 13.90 -31.98
C ASP A 52 23.84 12.69 -31.02
N LEU A 53 22.69 12.22 -30.52
CA LEU A 53 22.64 11.02 -29.69
C LEU A 53 23.15 9.76 -30.43
N ASN A 54 22.77 9.64 -31.69
CA ASN A 54 23.26 8.51 -32.49
C ASN A 54 24.77 8.63 -32.77
N ALA A 55 25.27 9.82 -33.14
CA ALA A 55 26.68 10.04 -33.46
C ALA A 55 27.62 9.89 -32.28
N TYR A 56 27.27 10.44 -31.10
CA TYR A 56 28.12 10.47 -29.93
C TYR A 56 27.95 9.28 -28.98
N HIS A 57 26.73 8.74 -28.89
CA HIS A 57 26.40 7.72 -27.89
C HIS A 57 25.88 6.41 -28.52
N SER A 58 25.68 6.35 -29.83
CA SER A 58 25.07 5.21 -30.54
C SER A 58 23.70 4.81 -29.96
N LEU A 59 22.95 5.80 -29.44
CA LEU A 59 21.61 5.64 -28.89
C LEU A 59 20.57 6.13 -29.88
N ASP A 60 19.46 5.41 -29.98
CA ASP A 60 18.30 5.85 -30.75
C ASP A 60 17.35 6.66 -29.83
N ALA A 61 17.22 7.96 -30.11
CA ALA A 61 16.37 8.86 -29.35
C ALA A 61 14.90 8.39 -29.30
N GLU A 62 14.41 7.76 -30.36
CA GLU A 62 13.04 7.27 -30.43
C GLU A 62 12.81 6.10 -29.47
N VAL A 63 13.74 5.18 -29.40
CA VAL A 63 13.64 4.01 -28.51
C VAL A 63 13.77 4.42 -27.05
N GLU A 64 14.79 5.23 -26.72
CA GLU A 64 15.03 5.70 -25.37
C GLU A 64 13.87 6.52 -24.81
N LEU A 65 13.37 7.49 -25.58
CA LEU A 65 12.23 8.30 -25.15
C LEU A 65 10.95 7.48 -25.00
N THR A 66 10.75 6.47 -25.84
CA THR A 66 9.58 5.59 -25.74
C THR A 66 9.65 4.75 -24.49
N GLN A 67 10.83 4.23 -24.12
CA GLN A 67 11.04 3.49 -22.89
C GLN A 67 10.76 4.39 -21.67
N ILE A 68 11.35 5.60 -21.62
CA ILE A 68 11.12 6.57 -20.53
C ILE A 68 9.62 6.90 -20.40
N LEU A 69 8.91 7.10 -21.52
CA LEU A 69 7.47 7.38 -21.49
C LEU A 69 6.68 6.20 -20.90
N SER A 70 7.02 4.97 -21.29
CA SER A 70 6.33 3.78 -20.79
C SER A 70 6.57 3.58 -19.28
N GLU A 71 7.78 3.79 -18.83
CA GLU A 71 8.13 3.76 -17.40
C GLU A 71 7.39 4.85 -16.61
N GLN A 72 7.32 6.06 -17.13
CA GLN A 72 6.59 7.16 -16.49
C GLN A 72 5.08 6.89 -16.37
N VAL A 73 4.46 6.30 -17.39
CA VAL A 73 3.04 5.92 -17.32
C VAL A 73 2.82 4.84 -16.25
N ALA A 74 3.70 3.84 -16.19
CA ALA A 74 3.62 2.79 -15.17
C ALA A 74 3.76 3.36 -13.76
N LEU A 75 4.77 4.20 -13.51
CA LEU A 75 4.97 4.87 -12.22
C LEU A 75 3.78 5.76 -11.80
N GLU A 76 3.18 6.46 -12.76
CA GLU A 76 2.03 7.31 -12.48
C GLU A 76 0.80 6.48 -12.09
N ILE A 77 0.59 5.33 -12.72
CA ILE A 77 -0.47 4.40 -12.36
C ILE A 77 -0.23 3.82 -10.95
N ASP A 78 0.99 3.40 -10.65
CA ASP A 78 1.34 2.85 -9.35
C ASP A 78 1.11 3.86 -8.22
N ARG A 79 1.55 5.11 -8.42
CA ARG A 79 1.29 6.20 -7.47
C ARG A 79 -0.19 6.48 -7.28
N GLU A 80 -0.96 6.44 -8.35
CA GLU A 80 -2.41 6.63 -8.28
C GLU A 80 -3.08 5.51 -7.48
N ILE A 81 -2.69 4.25 -7.72
CA ILE A 81 -3.22 3.11 -6.97
C ILE A 81 -2.83 3.20 -5.49
N LEU A 82 -1.56 3.48 -5.17
CA LEU A 82 -1.11 3.62 -3.79
C LEU A 82 -1.77 4.81 -3.09
N GLY A 83 -1.98 5.92 -3.80
CA GLY A 83 -2.74 7.07 -3.29
C GLY A 83 -4.18 6.72 -2.97
N ASP A 84 -4.87 5.99 -3.85
CA ASP A 84 -6.24 5.52 -3.62
C ASP A 84 -6.31 4.58 -2.41
N LEU A 85 -5.35 3.65 -2.28
CA LEU A 85 -5.28 2.74 -1.15
C LEU A 85 -5.07 3.49 0.17
N LEU A 86 -4.19 4.50 0.16
CA LEU A 86 -3.90 5.31 1.34
C LEU A 86 -5.11 6.14 1.79
N HIS A 87 -5.81 6.78 0.84
CA HIS A 87 -6.98 7.60 1.16
C HIS A 87 -8.21 6.76 1.50
N GLY A 88 -8.33 5.60 0.88
CA GLY A 88 -9.44 4.68 1.12
C GLY A 88 -9.26 3.73 2.30
N ALA A 89 -8.10 3.72 2.95
CA ALA A 89 -7.84 2.84 4.09
C ALA A 89 -8.75 3.18 5.28
N ASN A 90 -9.62 2.24 5.66
CA ASN A 90 -10.62 2.45 6.72
C ASN A 90 -10.62 1.38 7.81
N ALA A 91 -9.73 0.38 7.72
CA ALA A 91 -9.66 -0.67 8.73
C ALA A 91 -9.25 -0.12 10.10
N ALA A 92 -8.16 0.62 10.12
CA ALA A 92 -7.65 1.32 11.30
C ALA A 92 -6.70 2.44 10.86
N ASN A 93 -6.77 3.57 11.54
CA ASN A 93 -5.81 4.65 11.40
C ASN A 93 -5.17 4.86 12.76
N LEU A 94 -3.93 4.34 12.92
CA LEU A 94 -3.21 4.42 14.18
C LEU A 94 -2.08 5.43 14.09
N TYR A 95 -1.67 5.93 15.25
CA TYR A 95 -0.60 6.92 15.40
C TYR A 95 0.50 6.35 16.30
N TRP A 96 1.74 6.65 15.93
CA TRP A 96 2.92 6.31 16.71
C TRP A 96 3.93 7.46 16.66
N SER A 97 4.67 7.70 17.75
CA SER A 97 5.71 8.74 17.80
C SER A 97 7.11 8.12 17.77
N ARG A 98 8.00 8.70 16.96
CA ARG A 98 9.41 8.31 16.90
C ARG A 98 10.20 8.75 18.14
N ALA A 99 9.79 9.84 18.80
CA ALA A 99 10.48 10.35 19.98
C ALA A 99 10.35 9.38 21.16
N PRO A 100 11.45 8.83 21.69
CA PRO A 100 11.40 7.89 22.81
C PRO A 100 10.76 8.52 24.05
N GLY A 101 9.83 7.79 24.67
CA GLY A 101 9.13 8.28 25.87
C GLY A 101 7.96 9.24 25.58
N LYS A 102 7.72 9.64 24.34
CA LYS A 102 6.55 10.44 23.98
C LYS A 102 5.37 9.54 23.64
N PHE A 103 4.54 9.29 24.63
CA PHE A 103 3.33 8.50 24.44
C PHE A 103 2.25 9.29 23.71
N VAL A 104 1.67 8.67 22.71
CA VAL A 104 0.56 9.22 21.93
C VAL A 104 -0.65 8.27 21.98
N ASN A 105 -1.83 8.82 21.95
CA ASN A 105 -3.03 8.02 21.83
C ASN A 105 -3.04 7.35 20.45
N LYS A 106 -3.06 6.02 20.40
CA LYS A 106 -3.00 5.24 19.16
C LYS A 106 -4.10 5.61 18.17
N GLN A 107 -5.27 6.09 18.62
CA GLN A 107 -6.41 6.38 17.76
C GLN A 107 -6.51 7.85 17.33
N THR A 108 -6.14 8.77 18.23
CA THR A 108 -6.33 10.21 17.98
C THR A 108 -5.04 10.95 17.63
N GLY A 109 -3.87 10.32 17.90
CA GLY A 109 -2.57 10.96 17.73
C GLY A 109 -2.26 12.05 18.77
N ALA A 110 -3.16 12.28 19.74
CA ALA A 110 -2.94 13.26 20.79
C ALA A 110 -1.82 12.80 21.72
N VAL A 111 -0.93 13.72 22.07
CA VAL A 111 0.12 13.47 23.05
C VAL A 111 -0.50 13.24 24.42
N VAL A 112 -0.14 12.15 25.06
CA VAL A 112 -0.54 11.88 26.42
C VAL A 112 0.39 12.66 27.35
N THR A 113 -0.06 13.83 27.79
CA THR A 113 0.64 14.63 28.79
C THR A 113 0.48 14.00 30.16
N LEU A 114 1.60 13.76 30.82
CA LEU A 114 1.65 13.26 32.17
C LEU A 114 1.28 14.40 33.11
N ASP A 115 0.14 14.32 33.78
CA ASP A 115 -0.15 15.22 34.91
C ASP A 115 0.54 14.63 36.15
N SER A 116 1.62 15.27 36.57
CA SER A 116 2.52 14.77 37.62
C SER A 116 1.90 14.67 39.00
N SER A 117 0.68 15.17 39.21
CA SER A 117 0.05 15.26 40.53
C SER A 117 -0.96 14.16 40.86
N LEU A 118 -1.60 13.57 39.84
CA LEU A 118 -2.74 12.65 40.04
C LEU A 118 -2.64 11.31 39.29
N ASN A 119 -1.85 11.24 38.25
CA ASN A 119 -1.70 10.01 37.46
C ASN A 119 -0.30 9.98 36.83
N PRO A 120 0.68 9.30 37.45
CA PRO A 120 1.96 9.07 36.79
C PRO A 120 1.68 8.21 35.56
N GLY A 121 1.58 8.85 34.41
CA GLY A 121 1.36 8.17 33.15
C GLY A 121 2.50 7.20 32.82
N PRO A 122 2.38 6.47 31.71
CA PRO A 122 3.38 5.51 31.36
C PRO A 122 4.75 6.17 31.22
N GLN A 123 5.75 5.64 31.91
CA GLN A 123 7.15 6.06 31.81
C GLN A 123 7.93 5.03 31.02
N PHE A 124 8.73 5.49 30.07
CA PHE A 124 9.60 4.64 29.29
C PHE A 124 11.03 4.74 29.86
N THR A 125 11.58 3.61 30.28
CA THR A 125 12.95 3.51 30.85
C THR A 125 13.85 2.61 29.99
N GLY A 126 13.38 2.16 28.81
CA GLY A 126 14.11 1.30 27.90
C GLY A 126 15.06 2.03 26.96
N THR A 127 15.70 1.28 26.10
CA THR A 127 16.58 1.80 25.06
C THR A 127 15.78 2.32 23.85
N VAL A 128 16.37 3.22 23.06
CA VAL A 128 15.75 3.75 21.82
C VAL A 128 15.35 2.62 20.87
N ARG A 129 16.13 1.55 20.83
CA ARG A 129 15.82 0.38 20.00
C ARG A 129 14.53 -0.33 20.42
N GLU A 130 14.35 -0.54 21.72
CA GLU A 130 13.11 -1.11 22.23
C GLU A 130 11.90 -0.23 21.94
N TRP A 131 12.10 1.10 21.95
CA TRP A 131 11.06 2.02 21.53
C TRP A 131 10.66 1.83 20.05
N TYR A 132 11.62 1.64 19.14
CA TYR A 132 11.34 1.41 17.74
C TYR A 132 10.63 0.07 17.47
N GLU A 133 10.82 -0.92 18.31
CA GLU A 133 10.10 -2.19 18.22
C GLU A 133 8.59 -2.02 18.48
N THR A 134 8.17 -1.00 19.25
CA THR A 134 6.75 -0.69 19.46
C THR A 134 6.04 -0.22 18.19
N LEU A 135 6.78 0.29 17.19
CA LEU A 135 6.23 0.57 15.85
C LEU A 135 5.71 -0.71 15.19
N ILE A 136 6.47 -1.80 15.31
CA ILE A 136 6.09 -3.10 14.74
C ILE A 136 4.82 -3.62 15.41
N GLU A 137 4.71 -3.50 16.73
CA GLU A 137 3.49 -3.83 17.47
C GLU A 137 2.30 -3.04 16.93
N THR A 138 2.46 -1.74 16.69
CA THR A 138 1.40 -0.89 16.14
C THR A 138 0.98 -1.34 14.73
N VAL A 139 1.92 -1.76 13.88
CA VAL A 139 1.64 -2.32 12.55
C VAL A 139 0.87 -3.64 12.67
N ILE A 140 1.25 -4.50 13.61
CA ILE A 140 0.55 -5.77 13.89
C ILE A 140 -0.87 -5.50 14.39
N ASP A 141 -1.07 -4.48 15.23
CA ASP A 141 -2.39 -4.08 15.70
C ASP A 141 -3.32 -3.68 14.54
N VAL A 142 -2.82 -2.94 13.55
CA VAL A 142 -3.59 -2.65 12.32
C VAL A 142 -3.98 -3.95 11.61
N GLY A 143 -3.03 -4.89 11.47
CA GLY A 143 -3.31 -6.21 10.88
C GLY A 143 -4.39 -6.99 11.63
N ASN A 144 -4.40 -6.91 12.95
CA ASN A 144 -5.42 -7.54 13.79
C ASN A 144 -6.78 -6.85 13.65
N GLN A 145 -6.83 -5.52 13.47
CA GLN A 145 -8.08 -4.80 13.18
C GLN A 145 -8.65 -5.19 11.83
N ILE A 146 -7.79 -5.33 10.80
CA ILE A 146 -8.20 -5.85 9.48
C ILE A 146 -8.83 -7.24 9.65
N HIS A 147 -8.19 -8.13 10.42
CA HIS A 147 -8.73 -9.48 10.67
C HIS A 147 -10.08 -9.45 11.38
N ARG A 148 -10.24 -8.59 12.40
CA ARG A 148 -11.52 -8.45 13.13
C ARG A 148 -12.66 -7.95 12.26
N LYS A 149 -12.39 -7.00 11.35
CA LYS A 149 -13.40 -6.43 10.46
C LYS A 149 -13.76 -7.34 9.30
N THR A 150 -12.77 -8.03 8.75
CA THR A 150 -12.98 -8.82 7.53
C THR A 150 -13.26 -10.28 7.79
N LEU A 151 -12.78 -10.85 8.91
CA LEU A 151 -12.85 -12.28 9.26
C LEU A 151 -12.24 -13.21 8.19
N ARG A 152 -11.42 -12.67 7.29
CA ARG A 152 -10.83 -13.41 6.16
C ARG A 152 -9.34 -13.67 6.33
N GLY A 153 -8.59 -12.68 6.75
CA GLY A 153 -7.16 -12.77 6.94
C GLY A 153 -6.62 -11.51 7.59
N SER A 154 -5.41 -11.58 8.10
CA SER A 154 -4.72 -10.40 8.59
C SER A 154 -3.80 -9.85 7.49
N ALA A 155 -3.36 -8.59 7.65
CA ALA A 155 -2.46 -7.96 6.71
C ALA A 155 -1.23 -8.82 6.36
N ASN A 156 -0.83 -8.78 5.10
CA ASN A 156 0.30 -9.53 4.57
C ASN A 156 1.33 -8.66 3.82
N PHE A 157 1.02 -7.37 3.58
CA PHE A 157 1.98 -6.45 3.01
C PHE A 157 1.93 -5.08 3.67
N ILE A 158 3.04 -4.37 3.60
CA ILE A 158 3.17 -2.97 4.03
C ILE A 158 3.91 -2.18 2.98
N VAL A 159 3.49 -0.92 2.80
CA VAL A 159 4.17 0.05 1.94
C VAL A 159 4.65 1.20 2.80
N VAL A 160 5.91 1.55 2.67
CA VAL A 160 6.57 2.54 3.51
C VAL A 160 7.41 3.51 2.68
N SER A 161 7.61 4.71 3.23
CA SER A 161 8.60 5.68 2.70
C SER A 161 10.03 5.22 3.02
N PRO A 162 11.05 5.73 2.33
CA PRO A 162 12.46 5.44 2.63
C PRO A 162 12.86 5.77 4.07
N ASP A 163 12.31 6.87 4.63
CA ASP A 163 12.61 7.29 6.01
C ASP A 163 12.11 6.28 7.05
N ILE A 164 10.94 5.71 6.82
CA ILE A 164 10.38 4.69 7.71
C ILE A 164 11.04 3.33 7.45
N ALA A 165 11.42 3.05 6.19
CA ALA A 165 12.13 1.83 5.86
C ALA A 165 13.41 1.68 6.66
N THR A 166 14.19 2.77 6.85
CA THR A 166 15.41 2.74 7.68
C THR A 166 15.13 2.38 9.14
N LEU A 167 13.98 2.80 9.70
CA LEU A 167 13.58 2.42 11.05
C LEU A 167 13.25 0.92 11.14
N LEU A 168 12.60 0.39 10.11
CA LEU A 168 12.27 -1.03 10.05
C LEU A 168 13.51 -1.90 9.81
N GLU A 169 14.43 -1.46 8.95
CA GLU A 169 15.69 -2.14 8.65
C GLU A 169 16.61 -2.23 9.88
N ALA A 170 16.56 -1.24 10.78
CA ALA A 170 17.27 -1.26 12.05
C ALA A 170 16.69 -2.25 13.08
N SER A 171 15.50 -2.80 12.83
CA SER A 171 14.83 -3.73 13.74
C SER A 171 15.35 -5.16 13.58
N VAL A 172 15.35 -5.91 14.69
CA VAL A 172 15.72 -7.34 14.74
C VAL A 172 14.73 -8.21 13.93
N PHE A 173 13.49 -7.78 13.82
CA PHE A 173 12.43 -8.54 13.16
C PHE A 173 12.41 -8.36 11.63
N TYR A 174 13.26 -7.48 11.10
CA TYR A 174 13.38 -7.26 9.67
C TYR A 174 14.35 -8.23 9.04
N ARG A 175 13.94 -8.82 7.92
CA ARG A 175 14.77 -9.70 7.08
C ARG A 175 14.85 -9.13 5.67
N PRO A 176 16.01 -8.66 5.22
CA PRO A 176 16.18 -8.15 3.87
C PRO A 176 16.00 -9.27 2.85
N SER A 177 15.38 -8.94 1.73
CA SER A 177 15.33 -9.81 0.56
C SER A 177 16.59 -9.56 -0.26
N LEU A 178 17.61 -10.37 -0.06
CA LEU A 178 18.85 -10.29 -0.83
C LEU A 178 18.65 -11.03 -2.17
N SER A 179 18.81 -10.32 -3.28
CA SER A 179 19.00 -10.92 -4.59
C SER A 179 20.50 -11.11 -4.79
N LEU A 180 20.94 -12.34 -4.92
CA LEU A 180 22.31 -12.66 -5.28
C LEU A 180 22.38 -12.80 -6.81
N ASP A 181 23.30 -12.08 -7.42
CA ASP A 181 23.63 -12.29 -8.82
C ASP A 181 24.44 -13.60 -8.99
N GLY A 182 24.54 -14.12 -10.23
CA GLY A 182 25.25 -15.36 -10.53
C GLY A 182 26.70 -15.42 -10.01
N ASP A 183 27.31 -14.27 -9.73
CA ASP A 183 28.66 -14.13 -9.15
C ASP A 183 28.68 -14.01 -7.61
N GLY A 184 27.52 -14.17 -6.94
CA GLY A 184 27.43 -14.09 -5.48
C GLY A 184 27.52 -12.67 -4.90
N GLN A 185 27.47 -11.65 -5.74
CA GLN A 185 27.39 -10.25 -5.29
C GLN A 185 25.95 -9.85 -5.01
N VAL A 186 25.76 -9.05 -3.97
CA VAL A 186 24.45 -8.49 -3.64
C VAL A 186 24.13 -7.39 -4.65
N THR A 187 23.32 -7.71 -5.64
CA THR A 187 22.72 -6.72 -6.51
C THR A 187 21.40 -6.27 -5.88
N GLY A 188 21.41 -5.08 -5.30
CA GLY A 188 20.16 -4.39 -4.99
C GLY A 188 19.51 -3.99 -6.31
N PRO A 189 18.26 -4.42 -6.61
CA PRO A 189 17.57 -3.92 -7.78
C PRO A 189 17.41 -2.41 -7.63
N MET A 190 18.00 -1.64 -8.54
CA MET A 190 17.69 -0.22 -8.67
C MET A 190 16.36 -0.08 -9.44
N SER A 191 15.26 -0.24 -8.74
CA SER A 191 13.93 -0.04 -9.31
C SER A 191 13.50 1.42 -9.16
N ILE A 192 13.02 2.01 -10.24
CA ILE A 192 12.43 3.35 -10.26
C ILE A 192 10.99 3.24 -9.81
N GLY A 193 10.72 2.97 -8.54
CA GLY A 193 9.34 2.82 -8.05
C GLY A 193 9.25 2.06 -6.75
N ALA A 194 8.10 1.46 -6.50
CA ALA A 194 7.90 0.62 -5.33
C ALA A 194 8.69 -0.68 -5.43
N GLU A 195 9.61 -0.88 -4.52
CA GLU A 195 10.52 -2.02 -4.49
C GLU A 195 10.24 -2.91 -3.28
N LYS A 196 10.29 -4.22 -3.49
CA LYS A 196 10.25 -5.19 -2.40
C LYS A 196 11.62 -5.26 -1.73
N THR A 197 11.74 -4.71 -0.53
CA THR A 197 13.01 -4.66 0.21
C THR A 197 13.20 -5.83 1.16
N GLY A 198 12.13 -6.42 1.69
CA GLY A 198 12.28 -7.50 2.64
C GLY A 198 10.97 -7.99 3.23
N THR A 199 11.11 -8.70 4.34
CA THR A 199 9.98 -9.18 5.13
C THR A 199 10.12 -8.75 6.59
N LEU A 200 9.02 -8.33 7.19
CA LEU A 200 8.93 -7.97 8.60
C LEU A 200 8.23 -9.10 9.35
N SER A 201 8.87 -9.62 10.41
CA SER A 201 8.33 -10.69 11.28
C SER A 201 7.86 -11.95 10.52
N ASN A 202 8.44 -12.26 9.35
CA ASN A 202 8.02 -13.35 8.46
C ASN A 202 6.52 -13.29 8.03
N ARG A 203 5.83 -12.20 8.31
CA ARG A 203 4.40 -12.06 8.09
C ARG A 203 4.08 -11.03 7.03
N PHE A 204 4.80 -9.91 7.03
CA PHE A 204 4.55 -8.80 6.13
C PHE A 204 5.64 -8.70 5.07
N THR A 205 5.25 -8.61 3.82
CA THR A 205 6.15 -8.20 2.75
C THR A 205 6.29 -6.68 2.77
N VAL A 206 7.51 -6.17 2.84
CA VAL A 206 7.81 -4.73 2.90
C VAL A 206 8.10 -4.22 1.51
N TYR A 207 7.34 -3.22 1.09
CA TYR A 207 7.58 -2.45 -0.13
C TYR A 207 8.00 -1.04 0.24
N LYS A 208 9.09 -0.58 -0.36
CA LYS A 208 9.64 0.76 -0.19
C LYS A 208 9.33 1.57 -1.44
N ASP A 209 8.64 2.68 -1.27
CA ASP A 209 8.32 3.60 -2.37
C ASP A 209 8.86 4.99 -2.04
N PRO A 210 9.77 5.54 -2.89
CA PRO A 210 10.34 6.87 -2.69
C PRO A 210 9.32 8.01 -2.80
N TYR A 211 8.20 7.77 -3.47
CA TYR A 211 7.13 8.77 -3.65
C TYR A 211 6.03 8.70 -2.60
N PHE A 212 6.12 7.73 -1.71
CA PHE A 212 5.13 7.56 -0.64
C PHE A 212 5.25 8.67 0.42
N PRO A 213 4.14 9.14 1.04
CA PRO A 213 4.20 10.15 2.10
C PRO A 213 5.14 9.74 3.24
N ARG A 214 6.06 10.64 3.60
CA ARG A 214 7.14 10.38 4.57
C ARG A 214 6.68 9.81 5.91
N ASN A 215 5.52 10.26 6.38
CA ASN A 215 5.00 9.96 7.72
C ASN A 215 3.91 8.89 7.76
N LYS A 216 3.69 8.16 6.67
CA LYS A 216 2.62 7.17 6.57
C LYS A 216 3.17 5.78 6.28
N ILE A 217 2.52 4.79 6.88
CA ILE A 217 2.68 3.37 6.54
C ILE A 217 1.32 2.87 6.08
N LEU A 218 1.26 2.26 4.92
CA LEU A 218 0.07 1.54 4.46
C LEU A 218 0.21 0.07 4.84
N VAL A 219 -0.77 -0.45 5.53
CA VAL A 219 -0.85 -1.87 5.94
C VAL A 219 -2.04 -2.48 5.23
N GLY A 220 -1.85 -3.56 4.50
CA GLY A 220 -2.91 -4.13 3.71
C GLY A 220 -2.93 -5.65 3.67
N PHE A 221 -4.08 -6.17 3.31
CA PHE A 221 -4.29 -7.58 3.01
C PHE A 221 -4.56 -7.79 1.53
N LYS A 222 -3.81 -8.69 0.92
CA LYS A 222 -4.04 -9.16 -0.45
C LYS A 222 -4.38 -10.63 -0.41
N GLY A 223 -5.64 -10.94 -0.67
CA GLY A 223 -6.12 -12.33 -0.77
C GLY A 223 -5.80 -12.98 -2.11
N GLY A 224 -5.88 -14.30 -2.16
CA GLY A 224 -5.73 -15.09 -3.39
C GLY A 224 -7.04 -15.28 -4.17
N SER A 225 -8.18 -14.97 -3.56
CA SER A 225 -9.50 -15.12 -4.15
C SER A 225 -10.10 -13.79 -4.57
N TYR A 226 -10.92 -13.80 -5.60
CA TYR A 226 -11.69 -12.62 -6.03
C TYR A 226 -12.58 -12.06 -4.92
N LEU A 227 -13.15 -12.91 -4.08
CA LEU A 227 -13.99 -12.51 -2.94
C LEU A 227 -13.19 -11.79 -1.81
N GLU A 228 -11.87 -11.89 -1.84
CA GLU A 228 -10.95 -11.27 -0.90
C GLU A 228 -10.25 -10.06 -1.48
N SER A 229 -10.72 -9.57 -2.63
CA SER A 229 -10.15 -8.38 -3.28
C SER A 229 -10.63 -7.11 -2.60
N GLY A 230 -9.69 -6.31 -2.10
CA GLY A 230 -9.97 -4.98 -1.55
C GLY A 230 -9.99 -3.89 -2.61
N TYR A 231 -9.19 -4.05 -3.66
CA TYR A 231 -9.05 -3.10 -4.74
C TYR A 231 -8.99 -3.83 -6.08
N VAL A 232 -9.64 -3.27 -7.09
CA VAL A 232 -9.66 -3.82 -8.44
C VAL A 232 -8.99 -2.85 -9.39
N TYR A 233 -8.00 -3.37 -10.12
CA TYR A 233 -7.38 -2.74 -11.28
C TYR A 233 -7.69 -3.57 -12.51
N ALA A 234 -8.36 -2.97 -13.48
CA ALA A 234 -8.82 -3.64 -14.69
C ALA A 234 -8.24 -2.92 -15.93
N PRO A 235 -7.14 -3.39 -16.50
CA PRO A 235 -6.61 -2.85 -17.74
C PRO A 235 -7.57 -3.22 -18.89
N TYR A 236 -8.14 -2.20 -19.54
CA TYR A 236 -9.01 -2.38 -20.70
C TYR A 236 -8.22 -2.37 -22.00
N VAL A 237 -7.26 -1.43 -22.09
CA VAL A 237 -6.33 -1.33 -23.23
C VAL A 237 -4.92 -1.37 -22.66
N PRO A 238 -4.08 -2.33 -23.09
CA PRO A 238 -2.69 -2.38 -22.64
C PRO A 238 -1.94 -1.11 -23.11
N LEU A 239 -0.70 -0.97 -22.66
CA LEU A 239 0.13 0.15 -23.07
C LEU A 239 0.37 0.08 -24.59
N ILE A 240 -0.14 1.06 -25.31
CA ILE A 240 0.00 1.17 -26.76
C ILE A 240 0.93 2.34 -27.07
N VAL A 241 1.92 2.09 -27.91
CA VAL A 241 2.82 3.10 -28.45
C VAL A 241 2.31 3.53 -29.82
N THR A 242 2.16 4.85 -30.04
CA THR A 242 1.76 5.38 -31.34
C THR A 242 2.95 5.39 -32.31
N PRO A 243 2.72 5.29 -33.64
CA PRO A 243 3.78 5.52 -34.59
C PRO A 243 4.30 6.96 -34.47
N THR A 244 5.53 7.19 -34.93
CA THR A 244 6.15 8.52 -34.93
C THR A 244 5.42 9.40 -35.97
N ILE A 245 4.98 10.56 -35.53
CA ILE A 245 4.25 11.56 -36.34
C ILE A 245 5.08 12.84 -36.36
N PHE A 246 5.28 13.38 -37.54
CA PHE A 246 5.89 14.70 -37.71
C PHE A 246 4.84 15.80 -37.56
N ALA A 247 5.12 16.79 -36.75
CA ALA A 247 4.23 17.92 -36.62
C ALA A 247 4.33 18.84 -37.87
N PRO A 248 3.20 19.25 -38.44
CA PRO A 248 3.22 20.10 -39.65
C PRO A 248 3.73 21.52 -39.40
N GLU A 249 3.76 21.96 -38.14
CA GLU A 249 4.15 23.31 -37.72
C GLU A 249 5.66 23.51 -37.68
N ASP A 250 6.39 22.53 -37.16
CA ASP A 250 7.82 22.61 -36.84
C ASP A 250 8.62 21.39 -37.30
N PHE A 251 7.98 20.46 -38.02
CA PHE A 251 8.54 19.20 -38.52
C PHE A 251 9.23 18.35 -37.42
N THR A 252 8.95 18.63 -36.15
CA THR A 252 9.49 17.84 -35.03
C THR A 252 8.82 16.48 -34.96
N PRO A 253 9.57 15.39 -34.81
CA PRO A 253 9.03 14.07 -34.56
C PRO A 253 8.38 14.02 -33.18
N ARG A 254 7.21 13.38 -33.13
CA ARG A 254 6.42 13.20 -31.88
C ARG A 254 5.97 11.76 -31.79
N LYS A 255 6.04 11.21 -30.60
CA LYS A 255 5.56 9.86 -30.29
C LYS A 255 4.78 9.88 -28.99
N GLY A 256 3.75 9.07 -28.90
CA GLY A 256 2.89 9.00 -27.71
C GLY A 256 2.73 7.59 -27.21
N VAL A 257 2.49 7.50 -25.92
CA VAL A 257 2.13 6.25 -25.23
C VAL A 257 0.78 6.46 -24.59
N MET A 258 -0.12 5.50 -24.72
CA MET A 258 -1.44 5.57 -24.12
C MET A 258 -1.87 4.23 -23.54
N THR A 259 -2.66 4.31 -22.47
CA THR A 259 -3.32 3.16 -21.87
C THR A 259 -4.71 3.54 -21.37
N ARG A 260 -5.58 2.56 -21.27
CA ARG A 260 -6.92 2.75 -20.71
C ARG A 260 -7.21 1.66 -19.69
N TYR A 261 -7.55 2.04 -18.47
CA TYR A 261 -7.82 1.14 -17.38
C TYR A 261 -8.95 1.65 -16.48
N GLY A 262 -9.61 0.73 -15.82
CA GLY A 262 -10.54 1.01 -14.75
C GLY A 262 -9.92 0.66 -13.41
N LYS A 263 -10.25 1.45 -12.39
CA LYS A 263 -9.82 1.20 -11.02
C LYS A 263 -10.95 1.48 -10.05
N LYS A 264 -11.03 0.71 -9.00
CA LYS A 264 -12.00 0.97 -7.92
C LYS A 264 -11.61 0.28 -6.62
N MET A 265 -11.80 0.99 -5.51
CA MET A 265 -11.80 0.40 -4.19
C MET A 265 -13.12 -0.35 -3.97
N VAL A 266 -13.03 -1.65 -3.70
CA VAL A 266 -14.20 -2.53 -3.45
C VAL A 266 -14.47 -2.62 -1.96
N ARG A 267 -13.43 -2.89 -1.17
CA ARG A 267 -13.52 -3.00 0.28
C ARG A 267 -12.37 -2.28 0.96
N SER A 268 -12.69 -1.17 1.57
CA SER A 268 -11.73 -0.32 2.30
C SER A 268 -11.23 -0.97 3.61
N ASP A 269 -11.96 -1.94 4.15
CA ASP A 269 -11.63 -2.63 5.40
C ASP A 269 -10.41 -3.56 5.31
N PHE A 270 -9.91 -3.83 4.10
CA PHE A 270 -8.68 -4.58 3.90
C PHE A 270 -7.41 -3.73 4.05
N PHE A 271 -7.55 -2.42 4.20
CA PHE A 271 -6.44 -1.49 4.27
C PHE A 271 -6.53 -0.61 5.51
N GLY A 272 -5.39 -0.40 6.17
CA GLY A 272 -5.25 0.49 7.30
C GLY A 272 -3.96 1.30 7.21
N THR A 273 -3.85 2.34 8.00
CA THR A 273 -2.68 3.22 8.01
C THR A 273 -2.09 3.36 9.40
N VAL A 274 -0.77 3.54 9.45
CA VAL A 274 -0.08 4.02 10.65
C VAL A 274 0.56 5.35 10.30
N THR A 275 0.30 6.36 11.11
CA THR A 275 0.92 7.68 10.98
C THR A 275 2.05 7.80 11.99
N VAL A 276 3.26 8.00 11.49
CA VAL A 276 4.45 8.20 12.31
C VAL A 276 4.63 9.70 12.57
N LEU A 277 4.62 10.08 13.83
CA LEU A 277 4.86 11.45 14.27
C LEU A 277 6.34 11.64 14.62
N ASP A 278 6.77 12.89 14.63
CA ASP A 278 8.12 13.29 15.06
C ASP A 278 9.27 12.61 14.29
N LEU A 279 9.10 12.42 12.98
CA LEU A 279 10.12 11.78 12.13
C LEU A 279 11.45 12.55 12.09
N ASP A 280 11.40 13.86 12.23
CA ASP A 280 12.57 14.76 12.15
C ASP A 280 13.33 14.88 13.49
N ILE A 281 12.82 14.24 14.56
CA ILE A 281 13.46 14.22 15.87
C ILE A 281 14.26 12.90 16.03
N ILE A 282 15.54 13.05 16.35
CA ILE A 282 16.46 11.94 16.65
C ILE A 282 16.80 11.96 18.13
#